data_93718d0c2996501a1b39e20eab6f5823
#
_entry.id   93718d0c2996501a1b39e20eab6f5823
#
_cell.length_a   1.000
_cell.length_b   1.000
_cell.length_c   1.000
_cell.angle_alpha   90.00
_cell.angle_beta   90.00
_cell.angle_gamma   90.00
#
_symmetry.space_group_name_H-M   'P 1'
#
loop_
_entity.id
_entity.type
_entity.pdbx_description
1 polymer ?
#
loop_
_entity_poly.entity_id
_entity_poly.type
_entity_poly.pdbx_seq_one_letter_code
_entity_poly.pdbx_strand_id
1 'polypeptide(L)'
;MDERVLRINEAAEYIKSKIGEQTPYAGIVLGSGLGKLADKIENPIVVSYRDIPNFARSTAVGHKGNFIAGYLGGKFVVAMQGRFHYYEGYPMEQVTLPIRVMKVLGIKYLFVSNAAGGVNFSFKVGDLMIIRDHINLLPNPLIGKYLEDFGPRFPDMTRPYDLSVMALAKEIAQEENITLKEGVYLASTGPTYETPAEYKYFRTIGADAVGMSTIPEVIVARHSSIPVFGISVITNEAHDDYADDYVNDGDDVVKAADAAADRMTLLFTKLIERL
;
A
#
# COMPACT_ATOMS: atom_id res chain seq x y z
N MET A 1 -19.41 21.04 10.65
CA MET A 1 -18.80 19.86 10.00
C MET A 1 -17.28 19.93 10.26
N ASP A 2 -16.62 18.82 10.49
CA ASP A 2 -15.15 18.81 10.68
C ASP A 2 -14.46 19.17 9.34
N GLU A 3 -13.47 20.05 9.38
CA GLU A 3 -12.75 20.52 8.17
C GLU A 3 -12.12 19.35 7.39
N ARG A 4 -11.67 18.31 8.09
CA ARG A 4 -11.11 17.10 7.48
C ARG A 4 -12.15 16.35 6.65
N VAL A 5 -13.40 16.27 7.16
CA VAL A 5 -14.52 15.64 6.44
C VAL A 5 -14.87 16.45 5.19
N LEU A 6 -14.83 17.78 5.28
CA LEU A 6 -15.02 18.65 4.10
C LEU A 6 -13.98 18.37 3.04
N ARG A 7 -12.70 18.35 3.39
CA ARG A 7 -11.60 18.06 2.45
C ARG A 7 -11.71 16.68 1.79
N ILE A 8 -12.13 15.66 2.57
CA ILE A 8 -12.34 14.31 2.04
C ILE A 8 -13.48 14.32 1.01
N ASN A 9 -14.59 14.97 1.35
CA ASN A 9 -15.76 15.04 0.46
C ASN A 9 -15.49 15.85 -0.80
N GLU A 10 -14.78 16.99 -0.72
CA GLU A 10 -14.37 17.77 -1.89
C GLU A 10 -13.56 16.93 -2.88
N ALA A 11 -12.56 16.17 -2.37
CA ALA A 11 -11.77 15.29 -3.20
C ALA A 11 -12.61 14.14 -3.80
N ALA A 12 -13.50 13.55 -3.00
CA ALA A 12 -14.37 12.47 -3.47
C ALA A 12 -15.35 12.94 -4.55
N GLU A 13 -15.99 14.10 -4.36
CA GLU A 13 -16.93 14.67 -5.34
C GLU A 13 -16.22 15.04 -6.64
N TYR A 14 -14.98 15.56 -6.56
CA TYR A 14 -14.19 15.82 -7.75
C TYR A 14 -13.91 14.53 -8.53
N ILE A 15 -13.50 13.45 -7.85
CA ILE A 15 -13.27 12.15 -8.50
C ILE A 15 -14.57 11.60 -9.07
N LYS A 16 -15.69 11.65 -8.34
CA LYS A 16 -17.01 11.23 -8.83
C LYS A 16 -17.42 11.99 -10.11
N SER A 17 -17.12 13.28 -10.19
CA SER A 17 -17.39 14.06 -11.42
C SER A 17 -16.65 13.55 -12.65
N LYS A 18 -15.55 12.80 -12.46
CA LYS A 18 -14.75 12.20 -13.55
C LYS A 18 -15.18 10.77 -13.88
N ILE A 19 -15.53 9.98 -12.84
CA ILE A 19 -15.87 8.55 -13.02
C ILE A 19 -17.39 8.30 -13.22
N GLY A 20 -18.22 9.34 -13.05
CA GLY A 20 -19.68 9.22 -13.16
C GLY A 20 -20.32 8.47 -11.99
N GLU A 21 -21.39 7.75 -12.26
CA GLU A 21 -22.18 7.01 -11.25
C GLU A 21 -21.55 5.66 -10.84
N GLN A 22 -20.38 5.34 -11.34
CA GLN A 22 -19.73 4.06 -11.06
C GLN A 22 -19.20 4.01 -9.62
N THR A 23 -19.50 2.90 -8.94
CA THR A 23 -18.96 2.63 -7.60
C THR A 23 -17.79 1.66 -7.71
N PRO A 24 -16.59 2.03 -7.27
CA PRO A 24 -15.44 1.15 -7.35
C PRO A 24 -15.62 -0.06 -6.42
N TYR A 25 -15.32 -1.25 -6.93
CA TYR A 25 -15.30 -2.47 -6.14
C TYR A 25 -14.09 -2.53 -5.21
N ALA A 26 -12.92 -2.15 -5.70
CA ALA A 26 -11.68 -2.16 -4.93
C ALA A 26 -10.89 -0.87 -5.10
N GLY A 27 -10.17 -0.49 -4.05
CA GLY A 27 -9.09 0.48 -4.06
C GLY A 27 -7.75 -0.22 -4.09
N ILE A 28 -6.80 0.30 -4.86
CA ILE A 28 -5.45 -0.26 -5.00
C ILE A 28 -4.44 0.84 -4.74
N VAL A 29 -3.44 0.57 -3.88
CA VAL A 29 -2.30 1.48 -3.67
C VAL A 29 -1.03 0.81 -4.19
N LEU A 30 -0.44 1.40 -5.23
CA LEU A 30 0.75 0.89 -5.88
C LEU A 30 2.00 1.57 -5.31
N GLY A 31 2.93 0.77 -4.81
CA GLY A 31 4.22 1.23 -4.30
C GLY A 31 5.26 1.50 -5.39
N SER A 32 6.46 1.89 -4.98
CA SER A 32 7.60 2.17 -5.85
C SER A 32 7.93 0.98 -6.75
N GLY A 33 8.11 1.21 -8.05
CA GLY A 33 8.38 0.16 -9.04
C GLY A 33 7.18 -0.73 -9.41
N LEU A 34 6.02 -0.60 -8.74
CA LEU A 34 4.86 -1.48 -8.92
C LEU A 34 3.76 -0.87 -9.80
N GLY A 35 4.05 0.24 -10.46
CA GLY A 35 3.09 1.00 -11.28
C GLY A 35 2.57 0.29 -12.53
N LYS A 36 3.16 -0.82 -12.97
CA LYS A 36 2.75 -1.59 -14.16
C LYS A 36 1.32 -2.13 -14.08
N LEU A 37 0.80 -2.42 -12.89
CA LEU A 37 -0.58 -2.84 -12.73
C LEU A 37 -1.54 -1.79 -13.30
N ALA A 38 -1.24 -0.51 -13.15
CA ALA A 38 -2.06 0.57 -13.67
C ALA A 38 -2.22 0.50 -15.21
N ASP A 39 -1.22 -0.02 -15.92
CA ASP A 39 -1.25 -0.18 -17.37
C ASP A 39 -2.15 -1.36 -17.81
N LYS A 40 -2.60 -2.20 -16.87
CA LYS A 40 -3.57 -3.30 -17.10
C LYS A 40 -5.02 -2.91 -16.81
N ILE A 41 -5.25 -1.71 -16.29
CA ILE A 41 -6.61 -1.20 -16.06
C ILE A 41 -7.20 -0.82 -17.42
N GLU A 42 -8.30 -1.46 -17.77
CA GLU A 42 -9.03 -1.26 -19.03
C GLU A 42 -9.92 -0.01 -18.94
N ASN A 43 -10.05 0.70 -20.06
CA ASN A 43 -10.82 1.96 -20.17
C ASN A 43 -10.46 2.96 -19.09
N PRO A 44 -9.17 3.29 -18.90
CA PRO A 44 -8.71 4.06 -17.76
C PRO A 44 -9.15 5.53 -17.84
N ILE A 45 -9.69 6.04 -16.74
CA ILE A 45 -9.88 7.45 -16.47
C ILE A 45 -8.72 7.87 -15.57
N VAL A 46 -7.82 8.69 -16.08
CA VAL A 46 -6.62 9.12 -15.37
C VAL A 46 -6.81 10.55 -14.85
N VAL A 47 -6.65 10.74 -13.54
CA VAL A 47 -6.75 12.03 -12.87
C VAL A 47 -5.43 12.30 -12.14
N SER A 48 -4.74 13.39 -12.49
CA SER A 48 -3.52 13.78 -11.77
C SER A 48 -3.84 14.16 -10.32
N TYR A 49 -3.00 13.74 -9.36
CA TYR A 49 -3.15 14.18 -7.96
C TYR A 49 -3.16 15.71 -7.82
N ARG A 50 -2.49 16.43 -8.74
CA ARG A 50 -2.45 17.89 -8.72
C ARG A 50 -3.82 18.53 -8.96
N ASP A 51 -4.71 17.81 -9.65
CA ASP A 51 -6.04 18.30 -10.00
C ASP A 51 -7.08 17.93 -8.94
N ILE A 52 -6.78 16.94 -8.07
CA ILE A 52 -7.68 16.50 -7.01
C ILE A 52 -7.55 17.45 -5.81
N PRO A 53 -8.63 18.11 -5.39
CA PRO A 53 -8.60 19.00 -4.23
C PRO A 53 -8.03 18.28 -2.99
N ASN A 54 -7.18 18.98 -2.24
CA ASN A 54 -6.60 18.54 -0.99
C ASN A 54 -5.60 17.35 -1.07
N PHE A 55 -5.35 16.79 -2.26
CA PHE A 55 -4.31 15.77 -2.40
C PHE A 55 -2.92 16.40 -2.30
N ALA A 56 -1.99 15.63 -1.73
CA ALA A 56 -0.58 15.97 -1.73
C ALA A 56 0.04 15.76 -3.13
N ARG A 57 1.25 16.24 -3.30
CA ARG A 57 2.08 15.92 -4.48
C ARG A 57 2.97 14.74 -4.15
N SER A 58 2.93 13.67 -4.94
CA SER A 58 3.90 12.60 -4.81
C SER A 58 5.24 13.06 -5.37
N THR A 59 6.28 13.00 -4.54
CA THR A 59 7.65 13.40 -4.90
C THR A 59 8.61 12.21 -4.89
N ALA A 60 8.13 11.04 -4.46
CA ALA A 60 8.92 9.83 -4.39
C ALA A 60 9.28 9.30 -5.79
N VAL A 61 10.52 8.80 -5.93
CA VAL A 61 11.01 8.21 -7.18
C VAL A 61 10.12 7.00 -7.57
N GLY A 62 9.80 6.91 -8.87
CA GLY A 62 8.95 5.83 -9.40
C GLY A 62 7.44 6.02 -9.20
N HIS A 63 7.00 7.15 -8.62
CA HIS A 63 5.59 7.49 -8.45
C HIS A 63 5.11 8.47 -9.52
N LYS A 64 4.12 8.06 -10.34
CA LYS A 64 3.57 8.93 -11.41
C LYS A 64 2.60 9.99 -10.88
N GLY A 65 2.04 9.80 -9.67
CA GLY A 65 1.12 10.76 -9.05
C GLY A 65 -0.24 10.86 -9.74
N ASN A 66 -0.80 9.71 -10.13
CA ASN A 66 -2.10 9.61 -10.78
C ASN A 66 -3.08 8.77 -9.97
N PHE A 67 -4.34 9.20 -9.95
CA PHE A 67 -5.49 8.41 -9.54
C PHE A 67 -6.15 7.86 -10.81
N ILE A 68 -6.27 6.55 -10.91
CA ILE A 68 -6.75 5.86 -12.11
C ILE A 68 -8.01 5.09 -11.75
N ALA A 69 -9.06 5.27 -12.53
CA ALA A 69 -10.28 4.49 -12.41
C ALA A 69 -10.53 3.73 -13.70
N GLY A 70 -11.00 2.49 -13.61
CA GLY A 70 -11.27 1.65 -14.78
C GLY A 70 -11.52 0.21 -14.38
N TYR A 71 -11.43 -0.72 -15.33
CA TYR A 71 -11.74 -2.13 -15.08
C TYR A 71 -10.48 -2.96 -14.92
N LEU A 72 -10.46 -3.83 -13.91
CA LEU A 72 -9.43 -4.83 -13.69
C LEU A 72 -10.10 -6.13 -13.20
N GLY A 73 -9.79 -7.25 -13.84
CA GLY A 73 -10.47 -8.51 -13.54
C GLY A 73 -12.00 -8.43 -13.67
N GLY A 74 -12.48 -7.67 -14.65
CA GLY A 74 -13.91 -7.48 -14.91
C GLY A 74 -14.67 -6.58 -13.92
N LYS A 75 -14.00 -6.01 -12.92
CA LYS A 75 -14.60 -5.11 -11.90
C LYS A 75 -14.07 -3.70 -12.02
N PHE A 76 -14.93 -2.71 -11.77
CA PHE A 76 -14.52 -1.31 -11.72
C PHE A 76 -13.70 -1.04 -10.47
N VAL A 77 -12.50 -0.53 -10.62
CA VAL A 77 -11.54 -0.27 -9.54
C VAL A 77 -11.02 1.16 -9.59
N VAL A 78 -10.44 1.60 -8.48
CA VAL A 78 -9.64 2.82 -8.42
C VAL A 78 -8.24 2.48 -7.93
N ALA A 79 -7.22 3.08 -8.52
CA ALA A 79 -5.83 2.82 -8.20
C ALA A 79 -5.04 4.11 -8.00
N MET A 80 -4.23 4.14 -6.96
CA MET A 80 -3.19 5.13 -6.77
C MET A 80 -1.91 4.66 -7.47
N GLN A 81 -1.49 5.34 -8.53
CA GLN A 81 -0.21 5.11 -9.20
C GLN A 81 0.89 5.91 -8.49
N GLY A 82 1.31 5.40 -7.35
CA GLY A 82 2.13 6.03 -6.34
C GLY A 82 1.33 6.43 -5.10
N ARG A 83 2.04 6.71 -4.01
CA ARG A 83 1.47 7.09 -2.71
C ARG A 83 2.18 8.30 -2.12
N PHE A 84 1.67 8.79 -0.99
CA PHE A 84 2.33 9.80 -0.17
C PHE A 84 3.04 9.13 1.00
N HIS A 85 4.24 9.64 1.34
CA HIS A 85 5.02 9.11 2.45
C HIS A 85 5.21 10.17 3.54
N TYR A 86 5.39 9.69 4.77
CA TYR A 86 5.66 10.57 5.89
C TYR A 86 7.00 11.32 5.74
N TYR A 87 8.02 10.65 5.16
CA TYR A 87 9.32 11.28 4.92
C TYR A 87 9.30 12.42 3.88
N GLU A 88 8.23 12.55 3.09
CA GLU A 88 8.04 13.69 2.18
C GLU A 88 7.64 14.98 2.95
N GLY A 89 7.46 14.90 4.28
CA GLY A 89 7.12 16.01 5.15
C GLY A 89 5.61 16.22 5.33
N TYR A 90 4.78 15.32 4.82
CA TYR A 90 3.33 15.40 4.95
C TYR A 90 2.86 14.87 6.32
N PRO A 91 1.89 15.53 6.97
CA PRO A 91 1.23 14.98 8.16
C PRO A 91 0.46 13.71 7.81
N MET A 92 0.31 12.80 8.77
CA MET A 92 -0.37 11.51 8.57
C MET A 92 -1.80 11.66 8.05
N GLU A 93 -2.49 12.73 8.40
CA GLU A 93 -3.82 13.07 7.86
C GLU A 93 -3.78 13.20 6.32
N GLN A 94 -2.76 13.86 5.78
CA GLN A 94 -2.61 14.05 4.34
C GLN A 94 -2.08 12.80 3.64
N VAL A 95 -1.17 12.06 4.29
CA VAL A 95 -0.69 10.75 3.79
C VAL A 95 -1.84 9.78 3.58
N THR A 96 -2.82 9.77 4.49
CA THR A 96 -3.93 8.81 4.48
C THR A 96 -5.24 9.35 3.89
N LEU A 97 -5.30 10.62 3.50
CA LEU A 97 -6.48 11.23 2.86
C LEU A 97 -7.04 10.38 1.71
N PRO A 98 -6.23 9.85 0.78
CA PRO A 98 -6.74 9.07 -0.33
C PRO A 98 -7.54 7.83 0.10
N ILE A 99 -7.18 7.19 1.20
CA ILE A 99 -7.90 6.00 1.69
C ILE A 99 -9.30 6.38 2.21
N ARG A 100 -9.41 7.53 2.88
CA ARG A 100 -10.72 8.06 3.29
C ARG A 100 -11.58 8.47 2.10
N VAL A 101 -10.96 9.04 1.08
CA VAL A 101 -11.63 9.34 -0.20
C VAL A 101 -12.14 8.06 -0.85
N MET A 102 -11.32 7.01 -0.94
CA MET A 102 -11.75 5.71 -1.47
C MET A 102 -12.92 5.12 -0.66
N LYS A 103 -12.95 5.31 0.68
CA LYS A 103 -14.10 4.92 1.51
C LYS A 103 -15.39 5.65 1.08
N VAL A 104 -15.32 6.97 0.86
CA VAL A 104 -16.46 7.77 0.39
C VAL A 104 -16.88 7.40 -1.03
N LEU A 105 -15.94 6.97 -1.88
CA LEU A 105 -16.25 6.42 -3.21
C LEU A 105 -16.93 5.04 -3.14
N GLY A 106 -16.87 4.34 -2.00
CA GLY A 106 -17.61 3.10 -1.76
C GLY A 106 -16.85 1.82 -2.03
N ILE A 107 -15.50 1.82 -2.00
CA ILE A 107 -14.72 0.58 -2.17
C ILE A 107 -15.11 -0.46 -1.12
N LYS A 108 -15.10 -1.74 -1.54
CA LYS A 108 -15.36 -2.90 -0.65
C LYS A 108 -14.08 -3.51 -0.11
N TYR A 109 -12.98 -3.40 -0.84
CA TYR A 109 -11.67 -3.94 -0.47
C TYR A 109 -10.58 -2.92 -0.75
N LEU A 110 -9.53 -2.94 0.07
CA LEU A 110 -8.29 -2.21 -0.20
C LEU A 110 -7.14 -3.18 -0.43
N PHE A 111 -6.47 -3.01 -1.56
CA PHE A 111 -5.23 -3.71 -1.91
C PHE A 111 -4.05 -2.75 -1.77
N VAL A 112 -3.06 -3.13 -0.97
CA VAL A 112 -1.85 -2.32 -0.79
C VAL A 112 -0.63 -3.11 -1.22
N SER A 113 0.29 -2.44 -1.91
CA SER A 113 1.58 -3.03 -2.28
C SER A 113 2.72 -2.09 -1.95
N ASN A 114 3.89 -2.64 -1.67
CA ASN A 114 5.10 -1.87 -1.41
C ASN A 114 6.35 -2.61 -1.86
N ALA A 115 7.44 -1.86 -2.04
CA ALA A 115 8.80 -2.35 -2.03
C ALA A 115 9.28 -2.39 -0.58
N ALA A 116 9.98 -3.43 -0.17
CA ALA A 116 10.43 -3.64 1.20
C ALA A 116 11.79 -4.32 1.27
N GLY A 117 12.63 -3.94 2.23
CA GLY A 117 13.83 -4.67 2.60
C GLY A 117 13.49 -5.97 3.34
N GLY A 118 14.09 -7.08 2.94
CA GLY A 118 13.94 -8.37 3.61
C GLY A 118 14.73 -8.39 4.91
N VAL A 119 14.05 -8.46 6.04
CA VAL A 119 14.64 -8.60 7.38
C VAL A 119 14.87 -10.07 7.73
N ASN A 120 14.01 -10.94 7.23
CA ASN A 120 14.12 -12.39 7.36
C ASN A 120 15.17 -12.94 6.37
N PHE A 121 16.20 -13.61 6.86
CA PHE A 121 17.29 -14.17 6.04
C PHE A 121 16.86 -15.23 5.01
N SER A 122 15.67 -15.81 5.15
CA SER A 122 15.11 -16.74 4.16
C SER A 122 14.48 -16.05 2.96
N PHE A 123 14.34 -14.72 3.00
CA PHE A 123 13.77 -13.94 1.90
C PHE A 123 14.86 -13.52 0.94
N LYS A 124 14.49 -13.49 -0.35
CA LYS A 124 15.38 -13.12 -1.45
C LYS A 124 14.80 -11.98 -2.27
N VAL A 125 15.66 -11.20 -2.88
CA VAL A 125 15.25 -10.15 -3.82
C VAL A 125 14.32 -10.75 -4.89
N GLY A 126 13.17 -10.10 -5.08
CA GLY A 126 12.11 -10.54 -5.98
C GLY A 126 11.06 -11.44 -5.33
N ASP A 127 11.21 -11.87 -4.07
CA ASP A 127 10.14 -12.59 -3.37
C ASP A 127 8.91 -11.71 -3.20
N LEU A 128 7.73 -12.31 -3.35
CA LEU A 128 6.45 -11.73 -3.00
C LEU A 128 6.05 -12.21 -1.61
N MET A 129 5.87 -11.28 -0.67
CA MET A 129 5.46 -11.59 0.71
C MET A 129 4.04 -11.08 0.97
N ILE A 130 3.10 -11.98 1.29
CA ILE A 130 1.81 -11.60 1.87
C ILE A 130 2.07 -10.98 3.24
N ILE A 131 1.54 -9.79 3.47
CA ILE A 131 1.59 -9.13 4.78
C ILE A 131 0.48 -9.73 5.64
N ARG A 132 0.86 -10.57 6.62
CA ARG A 132 -0.10 -11.20 7.56
C ARG A 132 -0.37 -10.35 8.79
N ASP A 133 0.62 -9.51 9.15
CA ASP A 133 0.58 -8.63 10.32
C ASP A 133 1.60 -7.50 10.15
N HIS A 134 1.61 -6.52 11.07
CA HIS A 134 2.54 -5.42 10.97
C HIS A 134 3.03 -4.87 12.33
N ILE A 135 4.18 -4.22 12.31
CA ILE A 135 4.74 -3.44 13.41
C ILE A 135 4.83 -1.99 12.96
N ASN A 136 4.12 -1.09 13.65
CA ASN A 136 4.08 0.33 13.28
C ASN A 136 5.05 1.17 14.13
N LEU A 137 6.12 1.65 13.50
CA LEU A 137 7.01 2.66 14.08
C LEU A 137 6.80 4.07 13.47
N LEU A 138 5.77 4.23 12.62
CA LEU A 138 5.30 5.52 12.11
C LEU A 138 4.32 6.17 13.10
N PRO A 139 4.13 7.50 13.03
CA PRO A 139 3.02 8.13 13.74
C PRO A 139 1.68 7.51 13.38
N ASN A 140 0.83 7.26 14.39
CA ASN A 140 -0.48 6.68 14.14
C ASN A 140 -1.43 7.74 13.54
N PRO A 141 -2.07 7.49 12.38
CA PRO A 141 -2.94 8.47 11.69
C PRO A 141 -4.23 8.79 12.44
N LEU A 142 -4.57 8.05 13.49
CA LEU A 142 -5.78 8.26 14.30
C LEU A 142 -5.54 9.10 15.56
N ILE A 143 -4.28 9.54 15.80
CA ILE A 143 -3.97 10.46 16.90
C ILE A 143 -4.63 11.80 16.62
N GLY A 144 -5.23 12.39 17.67
CA GLY A 144 -5.88 13.69 17.62
C GLY A 144 -7.40 13.61 17.70
N LYS A 145 -8.07 14.61 17.12
CA LYS A 145 -9.52 14.69 17.14
C LYS A 145 -10.17 13.52 16.39
N TYR A 146 -11.09 12.87 17.04
CA TYR A 146 -11.80 11.70 16.52
C TYR A 146 -12.73 12.05 15.34
N LEU A 147 -12.72 11.17 14.31
CA LEU A 147 -13.60 11.24 13.15
C LEU A 147 -14.64 10.10 13.24
N GLU A 148 -15.71 10.34 13.99
CA GLU A 148 -16.76 9.35 14.27
C GLU A 148 -17.47 8.84 13.02
N ASP A 149 -17.61 9.67 11.99
CA ASP A 149 -18.22 9.30 10.71
C ASP A 149 -17.48 8.18 9.97
N PHE A 150 -16.21 7.93 10.33
CA PHE A 150 -15.36 6.96 9.66
C PHE A 150 -15.11 5.67 10.44
N GLY A 151 -15.53 5.60 11.71
CA GLY A 151 -15.37 4.38 12.50
C GLY A 151 -15.23 4.63 14.01
N PRO A 152 -14.97 3.61 14.83
CA PRO A 152 -14.88 3.72 16.28
C PRO A 152 -13.60 4.44 16.73
N ARG A 153 -13.62 5.08 17.91
CA ARG A 153 -12.43 5.74 18.49
C ARG A 153 -11.24 4.81 18.64
N PHE A 154 -11.50 3.55 18.97
CA PHE A 154 -10.51 2.49 19.19
C PHE A 154 -10.83 1.31 18.26
N PRO A 155 -10.34 1.33 17.00
CA PRO A 155 -10.57 0.23 16.07
C PRO A 155 -9.83 -1.03 16.52
N ASP A 156 -10.46 -2.17 16.33
CA ASP A 156 -9.83 -3.47 16.53
C ASP A 156 -8.79 -3.74 15.42
N MET A 157 -7.57 -4.07 15.82
CA MET A 157 -6.44 -4.40 14.96
C MET A 157 -5.96 -5.85 15.17
N THR A 158 -6.77 -6.71 15.82
CA THR A 158 -6.42 -8.13 16.00
C THR A 158 -6.23 -8.86 14.68
N ARG A 159 -6.95 -8.45 13.64
CA ARG A 159 -6.85 -8.98 12.28
C ARG A 159 -6.81 -7.81 11.28
N PRO A 160 -5.65 -7.17 11.12
CA PRO A 160 -5.54 -5.98 10.26
C PRO A 160 -5.66 -6.31 8.78
N TYR A 161 -5.31 -7.54 8.38
CA TYR A 161 -5.44 -8.05 7.02
C TYR A 161 -6.52 -9.14 6.96
N ASP A 162 -7.23 -9.22 5.82
CA ASP A 162 -8.35 -10.13 5.66
C ASP A 162 -7.88 -11.57 5.38
N LEU A 163 -8.23 -12.48 6.30
CA LEU A 163 -7.79 -13.87 6.23
C LEU A 163 -8.38 -14.63 5.04
N SER A 164 -9.60 -14.29 4.62
CA SER A 164 -10.26 -14.93 3.48
C SER A 164 -9.60 -14.55 2.17
N VAL A 165 -9.24 -13.27 2.02
CA VAL A 165 -8.51 -12.77 0.85
C VAL A 165 -7.09 -13.34 0.82
N MET A 166 -6.42 -13.47 1.98
CA MET A 166 -5.10 -14.12 2.07
C MET A 166 -5.17 -15.60 1.68
N ALA A 167 -6.21 -16.32 2.11
CA ALA A 167 -6.40 -17.73 1.72
C ALA A 167 -6.61 -17.86 0.21
N LEU A 168 -7.46 -17.02 -0.37
CA LEU A 168 -7.71 -16.98 -1.81
C LEU A 168 -6.44 -16.61 -2.59
N ALA A 169 -5.61 -15.69 -2.07
CA ALA A 169 -4.34 -15.34 -2.69
C ALA A 169 -3.37 -16.51 -2.77
N LYS A 170 -3.31 -17.34 -1.71
CA LYS A 170 -2.47 -18.56 -1.68
C LYS A 170 -2.96 -19.62 -2.67
N GLU A 171 -4.28 -19.79 -2.79
CA GLU A 171 -4.89 -20.69 -3.78
C GLU A 171 -4.54 -20.26 -5.21
N ILE A 172 -4.77 -18.99 -5.54
CA ILE A 172 -4.43 -18.42 -6.85
C ILE A 172 -2.93 -18.55 -7.14
N ALA A 173 -2.09 -18.27 -6.15
CA ALA A 173 -0.65 -18.39 -6.32
C ALA A 173 -0.20 -19.82 -6.64
N GLN A 174 -0.85 -20.82 -6.03
CA GLN A 174 -0.61 -22.23 -6.34
C GLN A 174 -1.04 -22.57 -7.78
N GLU A 175 -2.22 -22.10 -8.22
CA GLU A 175 -2.74 -22.30 -9.57
C GLU A 175 -1.83 -21.66 -10.63
N GLU A 176 -1.33 -20.46 -10.37
CA GLU A 176 -0.52 -19.66 -11.30
C GLU A 176 1.00 -19.89 -11.14
N ASN A 177 1.41 -20.86 -10.30
CA ASN A 177 2.82 -21.17 -9.99
C ASN A 177 3.61 -19.95 -9.48
N ILE A 178 2.98 -19.10 -8.68
CA ILE A 178 3.61 -17.95 -8.01
C ILE A 178 4.07 -18.40 -6.63
N THR A 179 5.38 -18.29 -6.36
CA THR A 179 5.90 -18.51 -5.01
C THR A 179 5.56 -17.31 -4.13
N LEU A 180 4.88 -17.57 -3.01
CA LEU A 180 4.57 -16.57 -2.00
C LEU A 180 5.28 -16.89 -0.68
N LYS A 181 5.82 -15.85 -0.08
CA LYS A 181 6.20 -15.81 1.34
C LYS A 181 5.03 -15.23 2.15
N GLU A 182 5.11 -15.34 3.46
CA GLU A 182 4.19 -14.70 4.39
C GLU A 182 4.99 -14.16 5.57
N GLY A 183 4.68 -12.94 6.01
CA GLY A 183 5.48 -12.32 7.06
C GLY A 183 4.85 -11.08 7.67
N VAL A 184 5.57 -10.54 8.66
CA VAL A 184 5.26 -9.32 9.39
C VAL A 184 6.00 -8.15 8.75
N TYR A 185 5.25 -7.14 8.29
CA TYR A 185 5.82 -5.92 7.73
C TYR A 185 6.01 -4.86 8.82
N LEU A 186 7.22 -4.29 8.90
CA LEU A 186 7.52 -3.17 9.79
C LEU A 186 7.58 -1.88 8.98
N ALA A 187 6.93 -0.81 9.46
CA ALA A 187 7.09 0.51 8.87
C ALA A 187 7.94 1.42 9.76
N SER A 188 9.04 1.92 9.20
CA SER A 188 9.90 2.97 9.78
C SER A 188 9.64 4.32 9.10
N THR A 189 10.16 5.40 9.67
CA THR A 189 9.95 6.75 9.12
C THR A 189 10.71 6.99 7.82
N GLY A 190 11.88 6.39 7.64
CA GLY A 190 12.80 6.86 6.62
C GLY A 190 13.24 8.33 6.85
N PRO A 191 13.81 9.03 5.87
CA PRO A 191 14.15 8.58 4.51
C PRO A 191 15.45 7.76 4.43
N THR A 192 16.16 7.58 5.55
CA THR A 192 17.38 6.76 5.56
C THR A 192 17.02 5.28 5.45
N TYR A 193 17.85 4.52 4.75
CA TYR A 193 17.85 3.07 4.86
C TYR A 193 18.36 2.64 6.24
N GLU A 194 18.09 1.40 6.59
CA GLU A 194 18.37 0.82 7.89
C GLU A 194 19.87 0.55 8.08
N THR A 195 20.35 0.80 9.28
CA THR A 195 21.67 0.35 9.71
C THR A 195 21.65 -1.17 10.00
N PRO A 196 22.83 -1.86 10.03
CA PRO A 196 22.90 -3.26 10.46
C PRO A 196 22.28 -3.51 11.85
N ALA A 197 22.47 -2.57 12.78
CA ALA A 197 21.89 -2.67 14.13
C ALA A 197 20.35 -2.56 14.11
N GLU A 198 19.80 -1.72 13.24
CA GLU A 198 18.34 -1.59 13.06
C GLU A 198 17.75 -2.86 12.44
N TYR A 199 18.38 -3.48 11.43
CA TYR A 199 17.95 -4.77 10.90
C TYR A 199 17.91 -5.86 11.97
N LYS A 200 18.96 -5.93 12.80
CA LYS A 200 19.01 -6.86 13.92
C LYS A 200 17.89 -6.59 14.95
N TYR A 201 17.65 -5.32 15.25
CA TYR A 201 16.56 -4.91 16.15
C TYR A 201 15.20 -5.31 15.57
N PHE A 202 14.92 -4.99 14.31
CA PHE A 202 13.64 -5.29 13.65
C PHE A 202 13.37 -6.80 13.60
N ARG A 203 14.40 -7.60 13.34
CA ARG A 203 14.28 -9.07 13.39
C ARG A 203 13.98 -9.56 14.80
N THR A 204 14.66 -9.00 15.80
CA THR A 204 14.46 -9.38 17.22
C THR A 204 13.02 -9.14 17.68
N ILE A 205 12.38 -8.07 17.21
CA ILE A 205 10.98 -7.75 17.56
C ILE A 205 9.96 -8.45 16.66
N GLY A 206 10.39 -9.28 15.71
CA GLY A 206 9.54 -10.14 14.91
C GLY A 206 9.17 -9.65 13.52
N ALA A 207 9.87 -8.67 12.97
CA ALA A 207 9.68 -8.24 11.58
C ALA A 207 10.34 -9.19 10.59
N ASP A 208 9.66 -9.43 9.45
CA ASP A 208 10.16 -10.19 8.32
C ASP A 208 10.58 -9.27 7.14
N ALA A 209 9.95 -8.12 7.03
CA ALA A 209 10.28 -7.10 6.02
C ALA A 209 10.11 -5.69 6.61
N VAL A 210 10.83 -4.71 6.06
CA VAL A 210 10.79 -3.30 6.48
C VAL A 210 10.59 -2.38 5.29
N GLY A 211 9.84 -1.30 5.51
CA GLY A 211 9.68 -0.20 4.55
C GLY A 211 9.20 1.08 5.23
N MET A 212 8.77 2.06 4.43
CA MET A 212 8.50 3.42 4.91
C MET A 212 7.06 3.87 4.64
N SER A 213 6.10 2.92 4.55
CA SER A 213 4.73 3.21 4.09
C SER A 213 3.70 2.23 4.61
N THR A 214 2.54 2.17 3.94
CA THR A 214 1.53 1.07 3.98
C THR A 214 0.74 0.98 5.29
N ILE A 215 1.37 0.89 6.45
CA ILE A 215 0.65 0.70 7.73
C ILE A 215 -0.34 1.84 8.03
N PRO A 216 -0.02 3.13 7.82
CA PRO A 216 -0.99 4.19 8.03
C PRO A 216 -2.26 4.04 7.18
N GLU A 217 -2.10 3.58 5.93
CA GLU A 217 -3.21 3.30 5.02
C GLU A 217 -4.06 2.14 5.52
N VAL A 218 -3.43 1.06 5.99
CA VAL A 218 -4.09 -0.11 6.60
C VAL A 218 -4.88 0.31 7.86
N ILE A 219 -4.27 1.10 8.75
CA ILE A 219 -4.92 1.59 9.98
C ILE A 219 -6.20 2.37 9.62
N VAL A 220 -6.12 3.29 8.65
CA VAL A 220 -7.27 4.11 8.23
C VAL A 220 -8.34 3.28 7.53
N ALA A 221 -7.95 2.30 6.71
CA ALA A 221 -8.87 1.37 6.08
C ALA A 221 -9.63 0.54 7.13
N ARG A 222 -8.90 -0.05 8.09
CA ARG A 222 -9.51 -0.84 9.18
C ARG A 222 -10.39 0.00 10.08
N HIS A 223 -9.98 1.24 10.41
CA HIS A 223 -10.83 2.20 11.10
C HIS A 223 -12.16 2.41 10.37
N SER A 224 -12.15 2.40 9.04
CA SER A 224 -13.34 2.57 8.19
C SER A 224 -14.02 1.24 7.82
N SER A 225 -13.68 0.14 8.50
CA SER A 225 -14.23 -1.21 8.27
C SER A 225 -14.02 -1.73 6.85
N ILE A 226 -12.92 -1.34 6.18
CA ILE A 226 -12.55 -1.85 4.86
C ILE A 226 -11.63 -3.05 5.04
N PRO A 227 -11.94 -4.23 4.50
CA PRO A 227 -11.03 -5.37 4.43
C PRO A 227 -9.79 -5.02 3.61
N VAL A 228 -8.61 -5.44 4.10
CA VAL A 228 -7.32 -5.10 3.48
C VAL A 228 -6.56 -6.37 3.10
N PHE A 229 -5.98 -6.35 1.91
CA PHE A 229 -4.96 -7.30 1.49
C PHE A 229 -3.66 -6.55 1.18
N GLY A 230 -2.54 -7.04 1.68
CA GLY A 230 -1.24 -6.41 1.50
C GLY A 230 -0.19 -7.38 0.96
N ILE A 231 0.65 -6.88 0.04
CA ILE A 231 1.80 -7.62 -0.47
C ILE A 231 3.04 -6.73 -0.50
N SER A 232 4.16 -7.28 -0.08
CA SER A 232 5.48 -6.66 -0.22
C SER A 232 6.27 -7.37 -1.31
N VAL A 233 6.98 -6.60 -2.13
CA VAL A 233 8.05 -7.12 -2.98
C VAL A 233 9.37 -6.90 -2.25
N ILE A 234 10.12 -7.96 -2.01
CA ILE A 234 11.44 -7.86 -1.38
C ILE A 234 12.43 -7.32 -2.41
N THR A 235 13.03 -6.18 -2.11
CA THR A 235 13.87 -5.44 -3.06
C THR A 235 15.35 -5.40 -2.70
N ASN A 236 15.67 -5.69 -1.45
CA ASN A 236 17.03 -5.83 -0.92
C ASN A 236 17.00 -6.78 0.28
N GLU A 237 18.14 -7.34 0.63
CA GLU A 237 18.29 -8.26 1.76
C GLU A 237 18.98 -7.55 2.92
N ALA A 238 18.62 -7.91 4.16
CA ALA A 238 19.28 -7.39 5.34
C ALA A 238 20.72 -7.90 5.47
N HIS A 239 21.62 -7.00 5.85
CA HIS A 239 22.99 -7.32 6.21
C HIS A 239 23.21 -7.00 7.68
N ASP A 240 23.61 -8.00 8.48
CA ASP A 240 23.92 -7.84 9.91
C ASP A 240 25.39 -7.50 10.17
N ASP A 241 26.21 -7.59 9.16
CA ASP A 241 27.63 -7.28 9.15
C ASP A 241 27.90 -5.93 8.46
N TYR A 242 29.04 -5.37 8.78
CA TYR A 242 29.54 -4.14 8.16
C TYR A 242 30.34 -4.50 6.90
N ALA A 243 29.70 -5.16 5.92
CA ALA A 243 30.34 -5.48 4.65
C ALA A 243 30.71 -4.19 3.90
N ASP A 244 31.99 -4.02 3.61
CA ASP A 244 32.55 -2.76 3.11
C ASP A 244 31.99 -2.34 1.73
N ASP A 245 31.39 -3.27 0.97
CA ASP A 245 30.98 -3.07 -0.42
C ASP A 245 29.46 -2.99 -0.63
N TYR A 246 28.64 -3.09 0.43
CA TYR A 246 27.19 -3.08 0.30
C TYR A 246 26.59 -1.68 0.49
N VAL A 247 25.90 -1.19 -0.55
CA VAL A 247 25.18 0.10 -0.52
C VAL A 247 23.76 -0.14 -0.98
N ASN A 248 22.78 0.30 -0.16
CA ASN A 248 21.38 0.36 -0.59
C ASN A 248 21.18 1.54 -1.54
N ASP A 249 20.67 1.27 -2.74
CA ASP A 249 20.34 2.30 -3.75
C ASP A 249 18.85 2.25 -4.11
N GLY A 250 18.24 3.43 -4.15
CA GLY A 250 16.83 3.59 -4.52
C GLY A 250 16.51 3.12 -5.94
N ASP A 251 17.43 3.26 -6.88
CA ASP A 251 17.26 2.78 -8.25
C ASP A 251 17.21 1.26 -8.33
N ASP A 252 18.02 0.56 -7.52
CA ASP A 252 18.02 -0.90 -7.46
C ASP A 252 16.75 -1.43 -6.80
N VAL A 253 16.21 -0.73 -5.80
CA VAL A 253 14.90 -1.00 -5.21
C VAL A 253 13.79 -0.93 -6.27
N VAL A 254 13.77 0.12 -7.10
CA VAL A 254 12.77 0.27 -8.17
C VAL A 254 12.92 -0.82 -9.23
N LYS A 255 14.14 -1.17 -9.64
CA LYS A 255 14.40 -2.25 -10.62
C LYS A 255 13.95 -3.61 -10.10
N ALA A 256 14.28 -3.94 -8.84
CA ALA A 256 13.87 -5.20 -8.23
C ALA A 256 12.34 -5.32 -8.11
N ALA A 257 11.67 -4.23 -7.71
CA ALA A 257 10.21 -4.17 -7.64
C ALA A 257 9.58 -4.32 -9.03
N ASP A 258 10.11 -3.64 -10.05
CA ASP A 258 9.62 -3.72 -11.43
C ASP A 258 9.74 -5.13 -12.01
N ALA A 259 10.82 -5.85 -11.71
CA ALA A 259 11.02 -7.24 -12.14
C ALA A 259 10.00 -8.22 -11.54
N ALA A 260 9.45 -7.92 -10.36
CA ALA A 260 8.41 -8.74 -9.71
C ALA A 260 6.98 -8.26 -10.01
N ALA A 261 6.82 -7.08 -10.62
CA ALA A 261 5.54 -6.42 -10.80
C ALA A 261 4.53 -7.24 -11.62
N ASP A 262 4.98 -8.01 -12.60
CA ASP A 262 4.08 -8.83 -13.44
C ASP A 262 3.40 -9.94 -12.63
N ARG A 263 4.14 -10.62 -11.73
CA ARG A 263 3.59 -11.66 -10.84
C ARG A 263 2.59 -11.07 -9.83
N MET A 264 2.93 -9.92 -9.25
CA MET A 264 2.02 -9.21 -8.35
C MET A 264 0.75 -8.75 -9.10
N THR A 265 0.90 -8.21 -10.30
CA THR A 265 -0.22 -7.76 -11.15
C THR A 265 -1.17 -8.91 -11.47
N LEU A 266 -0.63 -10.07 -11.86
CA LEU A 266 -1.42 -11.27 -12.12
C LEU A 266 -2.20 -11.69 -10.86
N LEU A 267 -1.53 -11.75 -9.70
CA LEU A 267 -2.16 -12.10 -8.43
C LEU A 267 -3.31 -11.13 -8.07
N PHE A 268 -3.08 -9.83 -8.14
CA PHE A 268 -4.12 -8.83 -7.83
C PHE A 268 -5.28 -8.90 -8.81
N THR A 269 -5.01 -9.06 -10.11
CA THR A 269 -6.06 -9.18 -11.13
C THR A 269 -6.95 -10.39 -10.85
N LYS A 270 -6.35 -11.56 -10.60
CA LYS A 270 -7.08 -12.78 -10.28
C LYS A 270 -7.85 -12.70 -8.95
N LEU A 271 -7.27 -12.06 -7.93
CA LEU A 271 -7.97 -11.80 -6.67
C LEU A 271 -9.22 -10.95 -6.89
N ILE A 272 -9.09 -9.83 -7.61
CA ILE A 272 -10.21 -8.93 -7.89
C ILE A 272 -11.28 -9.64 -8.73
N GLU A 273 -10.88 -10.47 -9.71
CA GLU A 273 -11.80 -11.27 -10.51
C GLU A 273 -12.64 -12.23 -9.65
N ARG A 274 -12.03 -12.88 -8.66
CA ARG A 274 -12.65 -13.96 -7.86
C ARG A 274 -13.37 -13.50 -6.59
N LEU A 275 -13.16 -12.25 -6.11
CA LEU A 275 -13.86 -11.66 -4.97
C LEU A 275 -15.22 -11.09 -5.35
#